data_03cae73968ead2497f3da027739220dc
#
_entry.id   03cae73968ead2497f3da027739220dc
#
_cell.length_a   1.000
_cell.length_b   1.000
_cell.length_c   1.000
_cell.angle_alpha   90.00
_cell.angle_beta   90.00
_cell.angle_gamma   90.00
#
_symmetry.space_group_name_H-M   'P 1'
#
loop_
_entity.id
_entity.type
_entity.pdbx_description
1 polymer ?
#
loop_
_entity_poly.entity_id
_entity_poly.type
_entity_poly.pdbx_seq_one_letter_code
_entity_poly.pdbx_strand_id
1 'polypeptide(L)'
;MNEIDKQQVQPRMLNLLRARTLIYRRAKNYQAVGLVISLGLPLVGLAAAALFSASKPFIALFALTFSYLEVLFFDPWLRTQLKTAAKLQEDFDCTLLGMDWNVFLAGSRVDPEQVFEDACRTLSAKDEKRLLDWYPLTVNALPLHLARLVCQRTNIWYDSALRKRYRMVLLFGAVAIMFFVGMGSLWIDTTITSFVLSTLAPMTPMMIWALRERNRHAATCELLDRLNEDVKKLFDKSRAGATEQEISMRSRELQDAIYNHRVSSPLIFDWIYNRLRSQMEERMNA
;
A
#
# COMPACT_ATOMS: atom_id res chain seq x y z
N MET A 1 19.87 -21.32 17.12
CA MET A 1 19.92 -19.95 16.57
C MET A 1 19.49 -20.03 15.14
N ASN A 2 18.64 -19.13 14.68
CA ASN A 2 18.24 -19.07 13.29
C ASN A 2 19.28 -18.25 12.48
N GLU A 3 19.19 -18.28 11.13
CA GLU A 3 20.14 -17.59 10.23
C GLU A 3 19.45 -16.53 9.37
N ILE A 4 18.37 -15.92 9.87
CA ILE A 4 17.55 -14.95 9.14
C ILE A 4 18.40 -13.77 8.63
N ASP A 5 19.33 -13.26 9.43
CA ASP A 5 20.25 -12.16 9.07
C ASP A 5 21.12 -12.47 7.85
N LYS A 6 21.70 -13.67 7.81
CA LYS A 6 22.56 -14.11 6.71
C LYS A 6 21.74 -14.43 5.46
N GLN A 7 20.56 -15.04 5.66
CA GLN A 7 19.72 -15.44 4.54
C GLN A 7 19.06 -14.25 3.84
N GLN A 8 18.60 -13.23 4.58
CA GLN A 8 17.91 -12.08 3.99
C GLN A 8 18.78 -11.27 3.01
N VAL A 9 20.11 -11.30 3.16
CA VAL A 9 21.05 -10.58 2.28
C VAL A 9 21.55 -11.42 1.09
N GLN A 10 21.10 -12.66 0.95
CA GLN A 10 21.46 -13.50 -0.20
C GLN A 10 20.95 -12.87 -1.50
N PRO A 11 21.69 -13.01 -2.63
CA PRO A 11 21.32 -12.38 -3.91
C PRO A 11 19.89 -12.70 -4.36
N ARG A 12 19.43 -13.94 -4.20
CA ARG A 12 18.06 -14.35 -4.54
C ARG A 12 17.03 -13.56 -3.72
N MET A 13 17.24 -13.43 -2.41
CA MET A 13 16.34 -12.72 -1.50
C MET A 13 16.28 -11.23 -1.83
N LEU A 14 17.45 -10.63 -2.11
CA LEU A 14 17.52 -9.23 -2.52
C LEU A 14 16.80 -8.99 -3.86
N ASN A 15 16.91 -9.92 -4.82
CA ASN A 15 16.21 -9.81 -6.11
C ASN A 15 14.67 -9.87 -5.93
N LEU A 16 14.16 -10.74 -5.05
CA LEU A 16 12.74 -10.78 -4.71
C LEU A 16 12.26 -9.42 -4.15
N LEU A 17 13.00 -8.83 -3.22
CA LEU A 17 12.68 -7.53 -2.64
C LEU A 17 12.83 -6.37 -3.63
N ARG A 18 13.84 -6.41 -4.52
CA ARG A 18 14.02 -5.42 -5.61
C ARG A 18 12.84 -5.46 -6.57
N ALA A 19 12.54 -6.63 -7.13
CA ALA A 19 11.43 -6.83 -8.05
C ALA A 19 10.11 -6.37 -7.42
N ARG A 20 9.80 -6.82 -6.20
CA ARG A 20 8.63 -6.37 -5.45
C ARG A 20 8.56 -4.85 -5.30
N THR A 21 9.67 -4.20 -4.93
CA THR A 21 9.72 -2.75 -4.70
C THR A 21 9.48 -1.98 -6.00
N LEU A 22 10.06 -2.43 -7.11
CA LEU A 22 9.89 -1.81 -8.41
C LEU A 22 8.47 -1.97 -8.97
N ILE A 23 7.86 -3.15 -8.78
CA ILE A 23 6.46 -3.40 -9.16
C ILE A 23 5.52 -2.49 -8.35
N TYR A 24 5.68 -2.38 -7.02
CA TYR A 24 4.87 -1.46 -6.21
C TYR A 24 5.07 0.00 -6.62
N ARG A 25 6.30 0.42 -6.92
CA ARG A 25 6.58 1.79 -7.39
C ARG A 25 5.88 2.07 -8.71
N ARG A 26 5.95 1.13 -9.67
CA ARG A 26 5.24 1.23 -10.95
C ARG A 26 3.73 1.34 -10.73
N ALA A 27 3.15 0.46 -9.91
CA ALA A 27 1.74 0.48 -9.58
C ALA A 27 1.28 1.80 -8.94
N LYS A 28 2.06 2.34 -7.99
CA LYS A 28 1.79 3.63 -7.34
C LYS A 28 1.88 4.81 -8.30
N ASN A 29 2.84 4.82 -9.20
CA ASN A 29 2.97 5.87 -10.20
C ASN A 29 1.77 5.87 -11.16
N TYR A 30 1.34 4.71 -11.63
CA TYR A 30 0.14 4.60 -12.46
C TYR A 30 -1.12 5.05 -11.71
N GLN A 31 -1.28 4.63 -10.47
CA GLN A 31 -2.40 5.09 -9.64
C GLN A 31 -2.36 6.62 -9.43
N ALA A 32 -1.18 7.21 -9.21
CA ALA A 32 -1.03 8.66 -9.05
C ALA A 32 -1.40 9.41 -10.35
N VAL A 33 -0.94 8.93 -11.51
CA VAL A 33 -1.30 9.51 -12.81
C VAL A 33 -2.81 9.42 -13.05
N GLY A 34 -3.40 8.24 -12.84
CA GLY A 34 -4.85 8.04 -12.97
C GLY A 34 -5.63 9.01 -12.08
N LEU A 35 -5.21 9.15 -10.81
CA LEU A 35 -5.83 10.07 -9.87
C LEU A 35 -5.72 11.54 -10.33
N VAL A 36 -4.55 11.97 -10.78
CA VAL A 36 -4.34 13.35 -11.28
C VAL A 36 -5.23 13.61 -12.48
N ILE A 37 -5.38 12.66 -13.40
CA ILE A 37 -6.27 12.82 -14.55
C ILE A 37 -7.74 12.84 -14.10
N SER A 38 -8.17 11.86 -13.30
CA SER A 38 -9.57 11.74 -12.86
C SER A 38 -10.05 12.93 -12.02
N LEU A 39 -9.16 13.53 -11.22
CA LEU A 39 -9.51 14.70 -10.39
C LEU A 39 -9.20 16.03 -11.08
N GLY A 40 -8.15 16.09 -11.89
CA GLY A 40 -7.73 17.29 -12.60
C GLY A 40 -8.61 17.63 -13.81
N LEU A 41 -9.08 16.61 -14.52
CA LEU A 41 -9.87 16.80 -15.74
C LEU A 41 -11.18 17.59 -15.53
N PRO A 42 -11.99 17.35 -14.49
CA PRO A 42 -13.15 18.18 -14.20
C PRO A 42 -12.79 19.65 -13.91
N LEU A 43 -11.68 19.90 -13.23
CA LEU A 43 -11.22 21.26 -12.92
C LEU A 43 -10.73 22.01 -14.17
N VAL A 44 -9.96 21.31 -15.02
CA VAL A 44 -9.53 21.84 -16.32
C VAL A 44 -10.73 22.08 -17.22
N GLY A 45 -11.70 21.15 -17.21
CA GLY A 45 -12.95 21.28 -17.95
C GLY A 45 -13.74 22.50 -17.54
N LEU A 46 -13.80 22.80 -16.25
CA LEU A 46 -14.50 24.00 -15.75
C LEU A 46 -13.81 25.29 -16.24
N ALA A 47 -12.49 25.37 -16.12
CA ALA A 47 -11.71 26.53 -16.58
C ALA A 47 -11.81 26.71 -18.10
N ALA A 48 -11.67 25.64 -18.88
CA ALA A 48 -11.79 25.66 -20.33
C ALA A 48 -13.22 26.03 -20.80
N ALA A 49 -14.24 25.57 -20.08
CA ALA A 49 -15.62 25.90 -20.39
C ALA A 49 -15.95 27.39 -20.18
N ALA A 50 -15.25 28.06 -19.26
CA ALA A 50 -15.38 29.50 -19.03
C ALA A 50 -14.73 30.31 -20.16
N LEU A 51 -13.60 29.82 -20.72
CA LEU A 51 -12.82 30.50 -21.76
C LEU A 51 -13.28 30.12 -23.19
N PHE A 52 -13.64 28.85 -23.39
CA PHE A 52 -13.96 28.29 -24.71
C PHE A 52 -15.19 27.36 -24.62
N SER A 53 -16.39 27.90 -24.78
CA SER A 53 -17.64 27.12 -24.65
C SER A 53 -17.73 25.94 -25.61
N ALA A 54 -17.11 26.00 -26.78
CA ALA A 54 -17.04 24.92 -27.75
C ALA A 54 -16.22 23.70 -27.31
N SER A 55 -15.37 23.81 -26.27
CA SER A 55 -14.54 22.72 -25.79
C SER A 55 -15.26 21.73 -24.87
N LYS A 56 -16.43 22.11 -24.33
CA LYS A 56 -17.20 21.29 -23.36
C LYS A 56 -17.47 19.85 -23.81
N PRO A 57 -18.00 19.59 -25.03
CA PRO A 57 -18.30 18.22 -25.44
C PRO A 57 -17.05 17.37 -25.62
N PHE A 58 -15.93 17.94 -26.04
CA PHE A 58 -14.67 17.21 -26.20
C PHE A 58 -14.07 16.82 -24.86
N ILE A 59 -14.11 17.71 -23.88
CA ILE A 59 -13.64 17.41 -22.51
C ILE A 59 -14.51 16.35 -21.87
N ALA A 60 -15.82 16.43 -22.02
CA ALA A 60 -16.75 15.40 -21.53
C ALA A 60 -16.49 14.04 -22.19
N LEU A 61 -16.32 14.00 -23.51
CA LEU A 61 -16.01 12.78 -24.25
C LEU A 61 -14.67 12.18 -23.78
N PHE A 62 -13.65 13.00 -23.62
CA PHE A 62 -12.35 12.55 -23.10
C PHE A 62 -12.47 11.98 -21.68
N ALA A 63 -13.21 12.65 -20.79
CA ALA A 63 -13.44 12.18 -19.42
C ALA A 63 -14.16 10.82 -19.39
N LEU A 64 -15.20 10.65 -20.21
CA LEU A 64 -15.90 9.38 -20.34
C LEU A 64 -14.98 8.28 -20.88
N THR A 65 -14.27 8.55 -21.97
CA THR A 65 -13.33 7.59 -22.57
C THR A 65 -12.26 7.18 -21.57
N PHE A 66 -11.66 8.14 -20.85
CA PHE A 66 -10.67 7.85 -19.82
C PHE A 66 -11.23 6.97 -18.69
N SER A 67 -12.46 7.26 -18.21
CA SER A 67 -13.10 6.46 -17.16
C SER A 67 -13.36 5.01 -17.62
N TYR A 68 -13.75 4.79 -18.87
CA TYR A 68 -13.88 3.43 -19.40
C TYR A 68 -12.53 2.71 -19.51
N LEU A 69 -11.50 3.40 -20.00
CA LEU A 69 -10.15 2.82 -20.07
C LEU A 69 -9.59 2.48 -18.67
N GLU A 70 -9.87 3.31 -17.69
CA GLU A 70 -9.49 3.05 -16.29
C GLU A 70 -10.07 1.72 -15.80
N VAL A 71 -11.37 1.54 -15.92
CA VAL A 71 -12.06 0.33 -15.43
C VAL A 71 -11.69 -0.92 -16.26
N LEU A 72 -11.55 -0.80 -17.58
CA LEU A 72 -11.33 -1.95 -18.45
C LEU A 72 -9.87 -2.43 -18.48
N PHE A 73 -8.91 -1.52 -18.34
CA PHE A 73 -7.49 -1.85 -18.53
C PHE A 73 -6.63 -1.54 -17.29
N PHE A 74 -6.78 -0.36 -16.68
CA PHE A 74 -5.90 0.06 -15.59
C PHE A 74 -6.18 -0.68 -14.29
N ASP A 75 -7.45 -0.85 -13.92
CA ASP A 75 -7.81 -1.57 -12.69
C ASP A 75 -7.41 -3.06 -12.72
N PRO A 76 -7.68 -3.85 -13.79
CA PRO A 76 -7.22 -5.23 -13.88
C PRO A 76 -5.69 -5.35 -13.88
N TRP A 77 -5.02 -4.46 -14.61
CA TRP A 77 -3.56 -4.41 -14.63
C TRP A 77 -3.00 -4.12 -13.23
N LEU A 78 -3.55 -3.12 -12.53
CA LEU A 78 -3.11 -2.76 -11.18
C LEU A 78 -3.28 -3.93 -10.21
N ARG A 79 -4.42 -4.62 -10.25
CA ARG A 79 -4.65 -5.83 -9.42
C ARG A 79 -3.63 -6.93 -9.71
N THR A 80 -3.26 -7.13 -10.97
CA THR A 80 -2.22 -8.09 -11.36
C THR A 80 -0.86 -7.70 -10.78
N GLN A 81 -0.47 -6.41 -10.87
CA GLN A 81 0.78 -5.92 -10.29
C GLN A 81 0.81 -6.13 -8.76
N LEU A 82 -0.28 -5.80 -8.07
CA LEU A 82 -0.39 -6.00 -6.61
C LEU A 82 -0.26 -7.48 -6.22
N LYS A 83 -0.92 -8.37 -6.96
CA LYS A 83 -0.84 -9.82 -6.74
C LYS A 83 0.58 -10.33 -6.97
N THR A 84 1.25 -9.89 -8.03
CA THR A 84 2.64 -10.27 -8.33
C THR A 84 3.59 -9.77 -7.23
N ALA A 85 3.48 -8.52 -6.81
CA ALA A 85 4.28 -7.96 -5.73
C ALA A 85 4.04 -8.69 -4.39
N ALA A 86 2.79 -9.06 -4.09
CA ALA A 86 2.45 -9.84 -2.91
C ALA A 86 3.05 -11.26 -2.96
N LYS A 87 3.04 -11.92 -4.13
CA LYS A 87 3.70 -13.23 -4.34
C LYS A 87 5.21 -13.17 -4.11
N LEU A 88 5.88 -12.15 -4.63
CA LEU A 88 7.32 -11.96 -4.44
C LEU A 88 7.67 -11.78 -2.95
N GLN A 89 6.87 -11.00 -2.24
CA GLN A 89 7.04 -10.83 -0.80
C GLN A 89 6.73 -12.12 -0.03
N GLU A 90 5.74 -12.89 -0.46
CA GLU A 90 5.40 -14.18 0.14
C GLU A 90 6.51 -15.21 -0.10
N ASP A 91 7.12 -15.24 -1.31
CA ASP A 91 8.26 -16.13 -1.59
C ASP A 91 9.47 -15.76 -0.72
N PHE A 92 9.74 -14.47 -0.55
CA PHE A 92 10.76 -13.99 0.37
C PHE A 92 10.48 -14.45 1.81
N ASP A 93 9.27 -14.18 2.33
CA ASP A 93 8.91 -14.48 3.72
C ASP A 93 8.87 -16.00 3.97
N CYS A 94 8.27 -16.79 3.07
CA CYS A 94 8.23 -18.25 3.22
C CYS A 94 9.63 -18.87 3.21
N THR A 95 10.48 -18.44 2.28
CA THR A 95 11.85 -18.97 2.18
C THR A 95 12.68 -18.58 3.40
N LEU A 96 12.63 -17.31 3.82
CA LEU A 96 13.42 -16.80 4.93
C LEU A 96 12.97 -17.37 6.27
N LEU A 97 11.66 -17.50 6.47
CA LEU A 97 11.08 -17.96 7.72
C LEU A 97 10.87 -19.49 7.77
N GLY A 98 11.31 -20.22 6.73
CA GLY A 98 11.18 -21.67 6.65
C GLY A 98 9.73 -22.16 6.71
N MET A 99 8.82 -21.48 5.99
CA MET A 99 7.41 -21.83 5.89
C MET A 99 7.08 -22.42 4.53
N ASP A 100 6.16 -23.37 4.49
CA ASP A 100 5.69 -23.96 3.24
C ASP A 100 4.93 -22.94 2.39
N TRP A 101 5.13 -23.02 1.07
CA TRP A 101 4.37 -22.24 0.11
C TRP A 101 2.95 -22.78 -0.03
N ASN A 102 1.95 -21.93 0.20
CA ASN A 102 0.55 -22.29 0.04
C ASN A 102 0.09 -22.09 -1.42
N VAL A 103 0.16 -23.17 -2.20
CA VAL A 103 -0.23 -23.17 -3.63
C VAL A 103 -1.71 -22.84 -3.81
N PHE A 104 -2.58 -23.29 -2.92
CA PHE A 104 -4.03 -23.05 -3.02
C PHE A 104 -4.37 -21.57 -2.86
N LEU A 105 -3.61 -20.84 -2.06
CA LEU A 105 -3.84 -19.43 -1.80
C LEU A 105 -3.12 -18.52 -2.80
N ALA A 106 -1.82 -18.74 -2.99
CA ALA A 106 -0.96 -17.87 -3.79
C ALA A 106 -0.83 -18.32 -5.26
N GLY A 107 -1.20 -19.58 -5.58
CA GLY A 107 -0.94 -20.21 -6.87
C GLY A 107 0.54 -20.53 -7.07
N SER A 108 1.02 -20.62 -8.31
CA SER A 108 2.44 -20.79 -8.62
C SER A 108 3.27 -19.61 -8.15
N ARG A 109 4.54 -19.85 -7.81
CA ARG A 109 5.53 -18.78 -7.60
C ARG A 109 5.74 -17.99 -8.89
N VAL A 110 6.31 -16.81 -8.77
CA VAL A 110 6.73 -16.01 -9.94
C VAL A 110 7.95 -16.66 -10.56
N ASP A 111 7.98 -16.72 -11.88
CA ASP A 111 9.11 -17.33 -12.61
C ASP A 111 10.41 -16.60 -12.33
N PRO A 112 11.54 -17.33 -12.14
CA PRO A 112 12.83 -16.73 -11.82
C PRO A 112 13.32 -15.72 -12.86
N GLU A 113 13.03 -15.94 -14.14
CA GLU A 113 13.35 -15.04 -15.23
C GLU A 113 12.61 -13.72 -15.09
N GLN A 114 11.31 -13.76 -14.77
CA GLN A 114 10.50 -12.57 -14.51
C GLN A 114 11.01 -11.81 -13.27
N VAL A 115 11.37 -12.52 -12.20
CA VAL A 115 11.97 -11.90 -11.01
C VAL A 115 13.26 -11.16 -11.37
N PHE A 116 14.11 -11.77 -12.19
CA PHE A 116 15.35 -11.17 -12.61
C PHE A 116 15.11 -9.92 -13.47
N GLU A 117 14.24 -9.99 -14.47
CA GLU A 117 13.87 -8.85 -15.32
C GLU A 117 13.32 -7.67 -14.51
N ASP A 118 12.41 -7.95 -13.58
CA ASP A 118 11.84 -6.91 -12.71
C ASP A 118 12.87 -6.36 -11.72
N ALA A 119 13.86 -7.15 -11.28
CA ALA A 119 14.92 -6.73 -10.37
C ALA A 119 16.07 -5.96 -11.05
N CYS A 120 16.27 -6.10 -12.37
CA CYS A 120 17.39 -5.48 -13.12
C CYS A 120 17.31 -3.94 -13.19
N ARG A 121 16.17 -3.34 -12.90
CA ARG A 121 16.03 -1.88 -12.91
C ARG A 121 16.70 -1.26 -11.70
N THR A 122 17.39 -0.14 -11.92
CA THR A 122 18.16 0.54 -10.87
C THR A 122 17.24 1.10 -9.77
N LEU A 123 17.53 0.74 -8.54
CA LEU A 123 17.02 1.41 -7.36
C LEU A 123 17.96 2.53 -6.92
N SER A 124 17.47 3.49 -6.16
CA SER A 124 18.36 4.48 -5.53
C SER A 124 19.24 3.81 -4.49
N ALA A 125 20.46 4.31 -4.25
CA ALA A 125 21.36 3.79 -3.23
C ALA A 125 20.71 3.74 -1.83
N LYS A 126 19.82 4.70 -1.54
CA LYS A 126 19.02 4.74 -0.31
C LYS A 126 18.03 3.58 -0.23
N ASP A 127 17.39 3.21 -1.34
CA ASP A 127 16.44 2.10 -1.37
C ASP A 127 17.17 0.76 -1.31
N GLU A 128 18.32 0.61 -2.01
CA GLU A 128 19.16 -0.58 -1.91
C GLU A 128 19.60 -0.88 -0.47
N LYS A 129 20.11 0.14 0.24
CA LYS A 129 20.49 -0.01 1.65
C LYS A 129 19.34 -0.51 2.52
N ARG A 130 18.12 -0.12 2.21
CA ARG A 130 16.91 -0.52 2.96
C ARG A 130 16.54 -2.00 2.78
N LEU A 131 16.94 -2.62 1.68
CA LEU A 131 16.66 -4.03 1.44
C LEU A 131 17.59 -4.94 2.24
N LEU A 132 18.76 -4.45 2.65
CA LEU A 132 19.76 -5.22 3.42
C LEU A 132 19.30 -5.48 4.86
N ASP A 133 18.55 -4.52 5.45
CA ASP A 133 18.09 -4.58 6.85
C ASP A 133 16.56 -4.74 6.89
N TRP A 134 16.02 -5.80 6.23
CA TRP A 134 14.57 -5.99 6.15
C TRP A 134 13.96 -6.39 7.48
N TYR A 135 14.57 -7.34 8.18
CA TYR A 135 14.20 -7.73 9.54
C TYR A 135 15.31 -7.39 10.53
N PRO A 136 14.99 -7.02 11.78
CA PRO A 136 15.97 -6.63 12.78
C PRO A 136 16.85 -7.81 13.18
N LEU A 137 18.14 -7.55 13.40
CA LEU A 137 19.15 -8.56 13.78
C LEU A 137 18.82 -9.28 15.10
N THR A 138 18.03 -8.65 15.97
CA THR A 138 17.62 -9.22 17.26
C THR A 138 16.82 -10.52 17.15
N VAL A 139 16.18 -10.77 15.99
CA VAL A 139 15.43 -12.03 15.77
C VAL A 139 16.31 -13.27 15.75
N ASN A 140 17.62 -13.14 15.50
CA ASN A 140 18.56 -14.26 15.43
C ASN A 140 18.76 -14.98 16.77
N ALA A 141 18.55 -14.27 17.88
CA ALA A 141 18.66 -14.85 19.23
C ALA A 141 17.49 -15.79 19.58
N LEU A 142 16.42 -15.78 18.78
CA LEU A 142 15.19 -16.53 19.06
C LEU A 142 15.19 -17.88 18.31
N PRO A 143 14.52 -18.91 18.86
CA PRO A 143 14.14 -20.09 18.10
C PRO A 143 13.31 -19.70 16.87
N LEU A 144 13.39 -20.46 15.78
CA LEU A 144 12.77 -20.09 14.49
C LEU A 144 11.27 -19.85 14.59
N HIS A 145 10.53 -20.67 15.34
CA HIS A 145 9.08 -20.51 15.51
C HIS A 145 8.69 -19.18 16.19
N LEU A 146 9.51 -18.67 17.11
CA LEU A 146 9.31 -17.36 17.75
C LEU A 146 9.80 -16.21 16.84
N ALA A 147 10.93 -16.39 16.16
CA ALA A 147 11.44 -15.43 15.20
C ALA A 147 10.43 -15.14 14.08
N ARG A 148 9.72 -16.18 13.59
CA ARG A 148 8.60 -16.04 12.63
C ARG A 148 7.55 -15.06 13.14
N LEU A 149 7.06 -15.25 14.37
CA LEU A 149 6.04 -14.38 14.96
C LEU A 149 6.51 -12.94 15.11
N VAL A 150 7.78 -12.72 15.46
CA VAL A 150 8.36 -11.37 15.56
C VAL A 150 8.41 -10.69 14.18
N CYS A 151 8.88 -11.40 13.16
CA CYS A 151 8.92 -10.88 11.78
C CYS A 151 7.52 -10.56 11.24
N GLN A 152 6.55 -11.45 11.46
CA GLN A 152 5.15 -11.25 11.07
C GLN A 152 4.53 -10.06 11.81
N ARG A 153 4.76 -9.94 13.12
CA ARG A 153 4.31 -8.80 13.92
C ARG A 153 4.89 -7.49 13.42
N THR A 154 6.18 -7.47 13.08
CA THR A 154 6.86 -6.28 12.55
C THR A 154 6.18 -5.80 11.26
N ASN A 155 5.90 -6.71 10.32
CA ASN A 155 5.19 -6.40 9.08
C ASN A 155 3.79 -5.81 9.35
N ILE A 156 3.01 -6.46 10.21
CA ILE A 156 1.63 -6.05 10.56
C ILE A 156 1.63 -4.68 11.23
N TRP A 157 2.48 -4.49 12.23
CA TRP A 157 2.56 -3.24 13.00
C TRP A 157 2.97 -2.07 12.14
N TYR A 158 4.01 -2.26 11.31
CA TYR A 158 4.52 -1.21 10.43
C TYR A 158 3.45 -0.74 9.43
N ASP A 159 2.77 -1.67 8.78
CA ASP A 159 1.73 -1.33 7.81
C ASP A 159 0.51 -0.68 8.49
N SER A 160 0.06 -1.17 9.66
CA SER A 160 -1.01 -0.55 10.45
C SER A 160 -0.67 0.88 10.86
N ALA A 161 0.53 1.11 11.41
CA ALA A 161 0.97 2.43 11.85
C ALA A 161 1.05 3.43 10.69
N LEU A 162 1.53 3.00 9.52
CA LEU A 162 1.59 3.82 8.32
C LEU A 162 0.19 4.21 7.82
N ARG A 163 -0.74 3.24 7.74
CA ARG A 163 -2.12 3.46 7.27
C ARG A 163 -2.93 4.34 8.20
N LYS A 164 -2.76 4.19 9.52
CA LYS A 164 -3.39 5.07 10.52
C LYS A 164 -3.01 6.54 10.31
N ARG A 165 -1.78 6.84 9.96
CA ARG A 165 -1.33 8.19 9.64
C ARG A 165 -1.82 8.65 8.26
N TYR A 166 -1.73 7.76 7.26
CA TYR A 166 -2.16 8.07 5.90
C TYR A 166 -3.63 8.50 5.83
N ARG A 167 -4.53 7.77 6.49
CA ARG A 167 -5.96 8.12 6.52
C ARG A 167 -6.24 9.48 7.18
N MET A 168 -5.40 9.90 8.15
CA MET A 168 -5.50 11.25 8.74
C MET A 168 -5.05 12.31 7.74
N VAL A 169 -3.97 12.06 6.99
CA VAL A 169 -3.52 12.97 5.92
C VAL A 169 -4.61 13.14 4.86
N LEU A 170 -5.26 12.06 4.44
CA LEU A 170 -6.38 12.12 3.49
C LEU A 170 -7.54 12.97 4.03
N LEU A 171 -7.94 12.76 5.29
CA LEU A 171 -9.03 13.51 5.91
C LEU A 171 -8.71 15.01 6.02
N PHE A 172 -7.57 15.33 6.64
CA PHE A 172 -7.18 16.74 6.81
C PHE A 172 -6.90 17.42 5.47
N GLY A 173 -6.31 16.72 4.50
CA GLY A 173 -6.11 17.24 3.15
C GLY A 173 -7.45 17.58 2.47
N ALA A 174 -8.42 16.69 2.53
CA ALA A 174 -9.75 16.91 1.96
C ALA A 174 -10.46 18.09 2.64
N VAL A 175 -10.45 18.14 3.98
CA VAL A 175 -11.07 19.23 4.74
C VAL A 175 -10.37 20.58 4.43
N ALA A 176 -9.04 20.59 4.37
CA ALA A 176 -8.29 21.82 4.04
C ALA A 176 -8.62 22.33 2.63
N ILE A 177 -8.67 21.46 1.63
CA ILE A 177 -9.04 21.84 0.26
C ILE A 177 -10.44 22.44 0.25
N MET A 178 -11.43 21.80 0.89
CA MET A 178 -12.79 22.32 0.96
C MET A 178 -12.87 23.66 1.67
N PHE A 179 -12.11 23.82 2.76
CA PHE A 179 -12.04 25.09 3.49
C PHE A 179 -11.50 26.23 2.62
N PHE A 180 -10.35 26.01 1.96
CA PHE A 180 -9.74 27.05 1.12
C PHE A 180 -10.60 27.37 -0.12
N VAL A 181 -11.21 26.39 -0.73
CA VAL A 181 -12.12 26.59 -1.87
C VAL A 181 -13.39 27.34 -1.42
N GLY A 182 -13.96 26.99 -0.26
CA GLY A 182 -15.10 27.69 0.32
C GLY A 182 -14.79 29.15 0.66
N MET A 183 -13.66 29.40 1.31
CA MET A 183 -13.19 30.76 1.62
C MET A 183 -12.95 31.59 0.35
N GLY A 184 -12.31 31.00 -0.69
CA GLY A 184 -12.11 31.67 -1.97
C GLY A 184 -13.43 32.06 -2.65
N SER A 185 -14.46 31.20 -2.56
CA SER A 185 -15.79 31.49 -3.12
C SER A 185 -16.51 32.62 -2.37
N LEU A 186 -16.35 32.69 -1.05
CA LEU A 186 -16.89 33.79 -0.26
C LEU A 186 -16.19 35.13 -0.56
N TRP A 187 -14.90 35.09 -0.87
CA TRP A 187 -14.15 36.30 -1.23
C TRP A 187 -14.61 36.92 -2.56
N ILE A 188 -15.17 36.12 -3.47
CA ILE A 188 -15.58 36.54 -4.82
C ILE A 188 -17.07 36.94 -4.88
N ASP A 189 -17.75 37.04 -3.73
CA ASP A 189 -19.21 37.38 -3.63
C ASP A 189 -20.09 36.54 -4.59
N THR A 190 -19.86 35.22 -4.62
CA THR A 190 -20.65 34.34 -5.49
C THR A 190 -22.04 34.05 -4.92
N THR A 191 -23.04 33.98 -5.78
CA THR A 191 -24.37 33.52 -5.35
C THR A 191 -24.32 32.06 -4.93
N ILE A 192 -25.21 31.61 -4.03
CA ILE A 192 -25.31 30.21 -3.58
C ILE A 192 -25.44 29.24 -4.76
N THR A 193 -26.25 29.60 -5.77
CA THR A 193 -26.42 28.78 -6.98
C THR A 193 -25.10 28.64 -7.74
N SER A 194 -24.38 29.74 -7.93
CA SER A 194 -23.07 29.72 -8.61
C SER A 194 -22.04 28.92 -7.80
N PHE A 195 -22.00 29.07 -6.48
CA PHE A 195 -21.13 28.29 -5.60
C PHE A 195 -21.38 26.77 -5.71
N VAL A 196 -22.65 26.37 -5.67
CA VAL A 196 -23.00 24.96 -5.79
C VAL A 196 -22.60 24.40 -7.16
N LEU A 197 -22.95 25.06 -8.25
CA LEU A 197 -22.72 24.56 -9.60
C LEU A 197 -21.27 24.69 -10.05
N SER A 198 -20.58 25.77 -9.69
CA SER A 198 -19.22 26.04 -10.18
C SER A 198 -18.11 25.56 -9.22
N THR A 199 -18.46 25.22 -7.98
CA THR A 199 -17.46 24.84 -6.97
C THR A 199 -17.76 23.48 -6.35
N LEU A 200 -18.92 23.31 -5.68
CA LEU A 200 -19.21 22.07 -4.96
C LEU A 200 -19.38 20.88 -5.92
N ALA A 201 -20.14 21.03 -6.99
CA ALA A 201 -20.41 19.95 -7.91
C ALA A 201 -19.12 19.39 -8.56
N PRO A 202 -18.18 20.20 -9.09
CA PRO A 202 -16.89 19.72 -9.60
C PRO A 202 -15.98 19.12 -8.55
N MET A 203 -16.05 19.55 -7.28
CA MET A 203 -15.22 19.03 -6.18
C MET A 203 -15.76 17.73 -5.59
N THR A 204 -17.04 17.41 -5.81
CA THR A 204 -17.70 16.21 -5.25
C THR A 204 -16.98 14.90 -5.59
N PRO A 205 -16.53 14.61 -6.82
CA PRO A 205 -15.81 13.37 -7.13
C PRO A 205 -14.53 13.22 -6.29
N MET A 206 -13.77 14.30 -6.12
CA MET A 206 -12.55 14.31 -5.30
C MET A 206 -12.86 14.00 -3.83
N MET A 207 -13.91 14.61 -3.27
CA MET A 207 -14.31 14.37 -1.89
C MET A 207 -14.78 12.93 -1.69
N ILE A 208 -15.60 12.40 -2.60
CA ILE A 208 -16.05 11.00 -2.56
C ILE A 208 -14.86 10.06 -2.63
N TRP A 209 -13.90 10.32 -3.54
CA TRP A 209 -12.68 9.53 -3.63
C TRP A 209 -11.90 9.54 -2.31
N ALA A 210 -11.63 10.71 -1.74
CA ALA A 210 -10.88 10.84 -0.50
C ALA A 210 -11.54 10.10 0.67
N LEU A 211 -12.87 10.19 0.80
CA LEU A 211 -13.65 9.49 1.81
C LEU A 211 -13.64 7.97 1.61
N ARG A 212 -13.82 7.50 0.37
CA ARG A 212 -13.74 6.07 0.03
C ARG A 212 -12.36 5.51 0.35
N GLU A 213 -11.30 6.21 -0.06
CA GLU A 213 -9.92 5.77 0.18
C GLU A 213 -9.60 5.75 1.67
N ARG A 214 -9.99 6.79 2.42
CA ARG A 214 -9.90 6.81 3.89
C ARG A 214 -10.60 5.61 4.53
N ASN A 215 -11.81 5.27 4.08
CA ASN A 215 -12.58 4.15 4.64
C ASN A 215 -11.95 2.79 4.27
N ARG A 216 -11.42 2.63 3.05
CA ARG A 216 -10.65 1.43 2.66
C ARG A 216 -9.43 1.23 3.56
N HIS A 217 -8.67 2.30 3.83
CA HIS A 217 -7.54 2.24 4.77
C HIS A 217 -7.99 2.00 6.20
N ALA A 218 -9.15 2.49 6.63
CA ALA A 218 -9.70 2.21 7.96
C ALA A 218 -10.02 0.73 8.14
N ALA A 219 -10.74 0.11 7.19
CA ALA A 219 -11.03 -1.32 7.21
C ALA A 219 -9.74 -2.17 7.21
N THR A 220 -8.73 -1.74 6.45
CA THR A 220 -7.42 -2.39 6.45
C THR A 220 -6.73 -2.30 7.81
N CYS A 221 -6.80 -1.15 8.49
CA CYS A 221 -6.25 -0.99 9.84
C CYS A 221 -6.93 -1.92 10.85
N GLU A 222 -8.25 -2.05 10.79
CA GLU A 222 -8.99 -2.97 11.68
C GLU A 222 -8.54 -4.42 11.50
N LEU A 223 -8.35 -4.87 10.25
CA LEU A 223 -7.81 -6.19 9.97
C LEU A 223 -6.41 -6.36 10.57
N LEU A 224 -5.50 -5.41 10.33
CA LEU A 224 -4.14 -5.46 10.86
C LEU A 224 -4.08 -5.42 12.38
N ASP A 225 -4.96 -4.65 13.02
CA ASP A 225 -5.05 -4.59 14.49
C ASP A 225 -5.50 -5.95 15.06
N ARG A 226 -6.48 -6.63 14.42
CA ARG A 226 -6.88 -8.02 14.79
C ARG A 226 -5.71 -9.00 14.63
N LEU A 227 -5.01 -8.98 13.48
CA LEU A 227 -3.86 -9.84 13.26
C LEU A 227 -2.74 -9.58 14.31
N ASN A 228 -2.53 -8.33 14.70
CA ASN A 228 -1.55 -8.00 15.74
C ASN A 228 -1.95 -8.56 17.13
N GLU A 229 -3.25 -8.55 17.46
CA GLU A 229 -3.76 -9.19 18.67
C GLU A 229 -3.60 -10.72 18.62
N ASP A 230 -3.83 -11.33 17.47
CA ASP A 230 -3.65 -12.78 17.31
C ASP A 230 -2.19 -13.19 17.44
N VAL A 231 -1.25 -12.39 16.93
CA VAL A 231 0.19 -12.60 17.19
C VAL A 231 0.50 -12.54 18.69
N LYS A 232 -0.04 -11.57 19.43
CA LYS A 232 0.15 -11.47 20.89
C LYS A 232 -0.35 -12.72 21.60
N LYS A 233 -1.56 -13.19 21.26
CA LYS A 233 -2.12 -14.43 21.82
C LYS A 233 -1.23 -15.65 21.53
N LEU A 234 -0.59 -15.70 20.35
CA LEU A 234 0.34 -16.79 20.01
C LEU A 234 1.64 -16.70 20.85
N PHE A 235 2.14 -15.52 21.13
CA PHE A 235 3.25 -15.36 22.06
C PHE A 235 2.89 -15.81 23.47
N ASP A 236 1.71 -15.44 23.96
CA ASP A 236 1.25 -15.85 25.29
C ASP A 236 1.06 -17.37 25.36
N LYS A 237 0.50 -18.01 24.34
CA LYS A 237 0.42 -19.46 24.24
C LYS A 237 1.78 -20.14 24.23
N SER A 238 2.76 -19.59 23.51
CA SER A 238 4.11 -20.12 23.49
C SER A 238 4.76 -20.06 24.89
N ARG A 239 4.52 -19.00 25.65
CA ARG A 239 4.98 -18.86 27.05
C ARG A 239 4.26 -19.82 27.98
N ALA A 240 3.00 -20.16 27.68
CA ALA A 240 2.20 -21.12 28.44
C ALA A 240 2.53 -22.59 28.13
N GLY A 241 3.53 -22.85 27.26
CA GLY A 241 4.01 -24.21 26.96
C GLY A 241 3.39 -24.85 25.72
N ALA A 242 2.80 -24.07 24.81
CA ALA A 242 2.36 -24.59 23.51
C ALA A 242 3.54 -25.16 22.71
N THR A 243 3.29 -26.25 21.97
CA THR A 243 4.32 -26.93 21.20
C THR A 243 4.82 -26.08 20.03
N GLU A 244 6.07 -26.28 19.62
CA GLU A 244 6.64 -25.63 18.44
C GLU A 244 5.79 -25.92 17.18
N GLN A 245 5.26 -27.13 17.06
CA GLN A 245 4.43 -27.52 15.94
C GLN A 245 3.11 -26.72 15.91
N GLU A 246 2.44 -26.53 17.04
CA GLU A 246 1.23 -25.71 17.13
C GLU A 246 1.50 -24.27 16.75
N ILE A 247 2.55 -23.68 17.28
CA ILE A 247 2.96 -22.29 16.98
C ILE A 247 3.31 -22.15 15.49
N SER A 248 4.03 -23.11 14.89
CA SER A 248 4.40 -23.09 13.48
C SER A 248 3.18 -23.19 12.55
N MET A 249 2.21 -24.04 12.88
CA MET A 249 0.95 -24.15 12.13
C MET A 249 0.16 -22.85 12.17
N ARG A 250 -0.01 -22.26 13.36
CA ARG A 250 -0.71 -20.96 13.51
C ARG A 250 0.04 -19.80 12.84
N SER A 251 1.38 -19.82 12.87
CA SER A 251 2.20 -18.85 12.13
C SER A 251 1.97 -18.96 10.62
N ARG A 252 1.73 -20.15 10.06
CA ARG A 252 1.38 -20.32 8.64
C ARG A 252 0.01 -19.72 8.32
N GLU A 253 -1.00 -19.97 9.15
CA GLU A 253 -2.33 -19.35 9.01
C GLU A 253 -2.26 -17.82 9.06
N LEU A 254 -1.47 -17.29 9.97
CA LEU A 254 -1.21 -15.84 10.07
C LEU A 254 -0.54 -15.30 8.81
N GLN A 255 0.42 -16.03 8.24
CA GLN A 255 1.08 -15.63 7.00
C GLN A 255 0.11 -15.62 5.81
N ASP A 256 -0.82 -16.55 5.75
CA ASP A 256 -1.89 -16.60 4.76
C ASP A 256 -2.78 -15.34 4.86
N ALA A 257 -3.12 -14.91 6.07
CA ALA A 257 -3.86 -13.68 6.29
C ALA A 257 -3.05 -12.43 5.87
N ILE A 258 -1.74 -12.40 6.15
CA ILE A 258 -0.83 -11.33 5.71
C ILE A 258 -0.74 -11.28 4.18
N TYR A 259 -0.65 -12.43 3.50
CA TYR A 259 -0.65 -12.47 2.04
C TYR A 259 -1.94 -11.92 1.45
N ASN A 260 -3.10 -12.38 1.92
CA ASN A 260 -4.41 -11.90 1.47
C ASN A 260 -4.56 -10.39 1.68
N HIS A 261 -4.11 -9.91 2.82
CA HIS A 261 -4.06 -8.48 3.10
C HIS A 261 -3.21 -7.73 2.05
N ARG A 262 -2.00 -8.20 1.71
CA ARG A 262 -1.12 -7.56 0.72
C ARG A 262 -1.75 -7.50 -0.67
N VAL A 263 -2.47 -8.55 -1.08
CA VAL A 263 -3.16 -8.62 -2.39
C VAL A 263 -4.31 -7.63 -2.49
N SER A 264 -5.06 -7.43 -1.39
CA SER A 264 -6.31 -6.66 -1.39
C SER A 264 -6.18 -5.22 -0.91
N SER A 265 -5.05 -4.87 -0.31
CA SER A 265 -4.89 -3.56 0.35
C SER A 265 -4.68 -2.41 -0.63
N PRO A 266 -5.29 -1.25 -0.37
CA PRO A 266 -5.04 -0.05 -1.15
C PRO A 266 -3.58 0.40 -1.01
N LEU A 267 -3.03 0.97 -2.07
CA LEU A 267 -1.66 1.49 -2.10
C LEU A 267 -1.54 2.79 -1.30
N ILE A 268 -0.37 3.02 -0.75
CA ILE A 268 0.01 4.29 -0.10
C ILE A 268 1.03 4.99 -0.99
N PHE A 269 0.82 6.27 -1.31
CA PHE A 269 1.73 7.04 -2.15
C PHE A 269 3.13 7.19 -1.53
N ASP A 270 4.18 7.07 -2.34
CA ASP A 270 5.57 7.05 -1.87
C ASP A 270 6.00 8.34 -1.19
N TRP A 271 5.47 9.52 -1.59
CA TRP A 271 5.81 10.78 -0.96
C TRP A 271 5.35 10.85 0.50
N ILE A 272 4.17 10.29 0.82
CA ILE A 272 3.68 10.19 2.21
C ILE A 272 4.47 9.14 2.98
N TYR A 273 4.68 7.97 2.36
CA TYR A 273 5.49 6.90 2.93
C TYR A 273 6.87 7.41 3.36
N ASN A 274 7.58 8.10 2.45
CA ASN A 274 8.92 8.61 2.72
C ASN A 274 8.96 9.68 3.82
N ARG A 275 7.89 10.50 3.93
CA ARG A 275 7.79 11.53 4.98
C ARG A 275 7.50 10.95 6.37
N LEU A 276 6.72 9.88 6.44
CA LEU A 276 6.31 9.27 7.71
C LEU A 276 7.32 8.24 8.24
N ARG A 277 8.15 7.71 7.36
CA ARG A 277 9.02 6.58 7.64
C ARG A 277 10.08 6.86 8.71
N SER A 278 10.80 7.98 8.67
CA SER A 278 11.87 8.29 9.62
C SER A 278 11.39 8.23 11.06
N GLN A 279 10.21 8.79 11.33
CA GLN A 279 9.58 8.76 12.64
C GLN A 279 9.13 7.36 13.09
N MET A 280 8.88 6.45 12.12
CA MET A 280 8.45 5.08 12.43
C MET A 280 9.63 4.17 12.71
N GLU A 281 10.75 4.34 12.00
CA GLU A 281 12.00 3.62 12.24
C GLU A 281 12.56 3.92 13.63
N GLU A 282 12.53 5.19 14.05
CA GLU A 282 12.92 5.58 15.42
C GLU A 282 12.08 4.87 16.50
N ARG A 283 10.77 4.75 16.29
CA ARG A 283 9.87 4.08 17.25
C ARG A 283 9.96 2.56 17.24
N MET A 284 10.42 1.97 16.15
CA MET A 284 10.59 0.52 16.05
C MET A 284 11.88 0.07 16.74
N ASN A 285 12.89 0.95 16.80
CA ASN A 285 14.19 0.69 17.42
C ASN A 285 14.24 1.10 18.90
N ALA A 286 13.22 1.79 19.41
CA ALA A 286 13.05 2.15 20.82
C ALA A 286 12.27 1.07 21.58
#